data_aa6007e223760afefec7503404d5707d
#
_entry.id   aa6007e223760afefec7503404d5707d
#
_cell.length_a   1.000
_cell.length_b   1.000
_cell.length_c   1.000
_cell.angle_alpha   90.00
_cell.angle_beta   90.00
_cell.angle_gamma   90.00
#
_symmetry.space_group_name_H-M   'P 1'
#
loop_
_entity.id
_entity.type
_entity.pdbx_description
1 polymer ?
#
loop_
_entity_poly.entity_id
_entity_poly.type
_entity_poly.pdbx_seq_one_letter_code
_entity_poly.pdbx_strand_id
1 'polypeptide(L)'
;MRMKNHKILLYVLGSFLCLPLSAQWRMNPTPNDTLQSVRVLNNGNVVLSIYAPKAHDVQVGGDVVPWGKKLDVVKSDEGVWSVTIPGVKDGVYRYHFLVDGVKVFDPKSPEAGETTALMTVGNSGDEFYAMKNVPHGAMSERYYYSKSLKTTRRLHVWTPAGYEKGSENLPVLYLIHGGGDTDNSWPTVGCAGNILDNLLAEGKMKPMIVVMPNGSIPTANLMDEVPLFSDDLMNDIIPFIESNYRVLTDKDHRALAGLSMGGMETLEAGLNHYKQFGYLWVLSSGWFADDTKMYAEKGAYLKKIAADFNQTVRSLNFTQGGPEDIAYKNCKAMLKLFDEAGIIYQYSEAPGGHTWYTWRNDLYNLAQQLF
;
A
#
# COMPACT_ATOMS: atom_id res chain seq x y z
N MET A 1 -22.42 76.85 -60.65
CA MET A 1 -21.08 76.59 -60.19
C MET A 1 -21.12 76.08 -58.73
N ARG A 2 -21.11 74.79 -58.49
CA ARG A 2 -21.29 74.16 -57.16
C ARG A 2 -19.98 73.80 -56.57
N MET A 3 -19.56 74.40 -55.51
CA MET A 3 -18.40 74.05 -54.72
C MET A 3 -18.63 72.80 -53.87
N LYS A 4 -17.88 71.78 -54.04
CA LYS A 4 -17.92 70.57 -53.23
C LYS A 4 -16.99 70.74 -51.97
N ASN A 5 -17.62 70.74 -50.80
CA ASN A 5 -16.88 70.69 -49.51
C ASN A 5 -16.32 69.27 -49.26
N HIS A 6 -15.03 69.18 -49.21
CA HIS A 6 -14.36 67.97 -48.71
C HIS A 6 -14.15 68.05 -47.22
N LYS A 7 -14.82 67.20 -46.48
CA LYS A 7 -14.57 66.98 -45.04
C LYS A 7 -13.38 66.05 -44.92
N ILE A 8 -12.29 66.57 -44.35
CA ILE A 8 -11.12 65.82 -43.96
C ILE A 8 -11.45 65.15 -42.62
N LEU A 9 -11.52 63.82 -42.57
CA LEU A 9 -11.71 63.02 -41.37
C LEU A 9 -10.32 62.72 -40.76
N LEU A 10 -9.98 63.36 -39.66
CA LEU A 10 -8.73 63.09 -38.91
C LEU A 10 -8.95 61.80 -38.08
N TYR A 11 -8.29 60.71 -38.49
CA TYR A 11 -8.16 59.52 -37.65
C TYR A 11 -7.04 59.75 -36.62
N VAL A 12 -7.38 59.96 -35.35
CA VAL A 12 -6.41 59.92 -34.24
C VAL A 12 -6.20 58.45 -33.94
N LEU A 13 -5.04 57.91 -34.35
CA LEU A 13 -4.55 56.60 -33.92
C LEU A 13 -4.09 56.73 -32.46
N GLY A 14 -4.92 56.35 -31.54
CA GLY A 14 -4.53 56.12 -30.16
C GLY A 14 -3.71 54.84 -30.05
N SER A 15 -2.38 54.96 -30.03
CA SER A 15 -1.48 53.87 -29.69
C SER A 15 -1.63 53.58 -28.19
N PHE A 16 -2.41 52.55 -27.86
CA PHE A 16 -2.40 51.95 -26.54
C PHE A 16 -1.05 51.25 -26.38
N LEU A 17 -0.11 51.86 -25.65
CA LEU A 17 1.05 51.19 -25.08
C LEU A 17 0.55 50.22 -24.03
N CYS A 18 0.33 48.98 -24.42
CA CYS A 18 0.23 47.85 -23.49
C CYS A 18 1.60 47.67 -22.85
N LEU A 19 1.83 48.33 -21.73
CA LEU A 19 2.92 47.93 -20.85
C LEU A 19 2.57 46.53 -20.31
N PRO A 20 3.47 45.54 -20.48
CA PRO A 20 3.27 44.28 -19.82
C PRO A 20 3.32 44.54 -18.30
N LEU A 21 2.17 44.51 -17.63
CA LEU A 21 2.14 44.39 -16.19
C LEU A 21 2.68 42.99 -15.86
N SER A 22 4.01 42.90 -15.76
CA SER A 22 4.66 41.81 -15.06
C SER A 22 4.36 42.01 -13.58
N ALA A 23 3.19 41.55 -13.16
CA ALA A 23 2.89 41.38 -11.74
C ALA A 23 3.76 40.20 -11.23
N GLN A 24 5.07 40.40 -11.21
CA GLN A 24 5.97 39.58 -10.43
C GLN A 24 5.66 39.89 -8.97
N TRP A 25 4.83 39.06 -8.36
CA TRP A 25 4.76 39.00 -6.91
C TRP A 25 6.13 38.56 -6.43
N ARG A 26 7.05 39.55 -6.18
CA ARG A 26 8.27 39.28 -5.46
C ARG A 26 7.88 39.01 -4.01
N MET A 27 7.53 37.76 -3.72
CA MET A 27 7.51 37.31 -2.33
C MET A 27 8.94 37.38 -1.83
N ASN A 28 9.15 37.98 -0.64
CA ASN A 28 10.45 37.92 -0.01
C ASN A 28 10.87 36.46 0.15
N PRO A 29 12.10 36.09 -0.22
CA PRO A 29 12.57 34.72 -0.05
C PRO A 29 12.38 34.28 1.41
N THR A 30 11.91 33.05 1.57
CA THR A 30 11.75 32.41 2.87
C THR A 30 12.61 31.15 2.93
N PRO A 31 12.94 30.63 4.12
CA PRO A 31 13.62 29.34 4.24
C PRO A 31 12.91 28.21 3.48
N ASN A 32 11.59 28.32 3.28
CA ASN A 32 10.82 27.32 2.53
C ASN A 32 11.25 27.20 1.07
N ASP A 33 11.81 28.24 0.45
CA ASP A 33 12.17 28.23 -0.98
C ASP A 33 13.31 27.23 -1.29
N THR A 34 14.21 27.02 -0.32
CA THR A 34 15.36 26.13 -0.44
C THR A 34 15.29 24.92 0.49
N LEU A 35 14.23 24.79 1.29
CA LEU A 35 14.07 23.70 2.25
C LEU A 35 14.04 22.34 1.55
N GLN A 36 14.92 21.45 1.98
CA GLN A 36 14.84 20.02 1.72
C GLN A 36 14.16 19.36 2.92
N SER A 37 12.91 18.98 2.75
CA SER A 37 12.09 18.45 3.84
C SER A 37 12.55 17.07 4.28
N VAL A 38 13.11 16.26 3.38
CA VAL A 38 13.74 14.96 3.66
C VAL A 38 15.19 15.00 3.26
N ARG A 39 16.07 14.67 4.19
CA ARG A 39 17.50 14.49 3.92
C ARG A 39 17.98 13.17 4.53
N VAL A 40 18.43 12.27 3.70
CA VAL A 40 19.11 11.05 4.14
C VAL A 40 20.60 11.36 4.26
N LEU A 41 21.14 11.15 5.44
CA LEU A 41 22.56 11.43 5.74
C LEU A 41 23.41 10.17 5.51
N ASN A 42 24.70 10.36 5.24
CA ASN A 42 25.64 9.27 4.95
C ASN A 42 25.78 8.23 6.08
N ASN A 43 25.37 8.56 7.30
CA ASN A 43 25.38 7.67 8.45
C ASN A 43 24.06 6.90 8.66
N GLY A 44 23.14 6.94 7.69
CA GLY A 44 21.81 6.29 7.78
C GLY A 44 20.79 7.06 8.65
N ASN A 45 21.12 8.25 9.12
CA ASN A 45 20.14 9.10 9.79
C ASN A 45 19.27 9.83 8.77
N VAL A 46 18.02 10.07 9.12
CA VAL A 46 17.08 10.85 8.31
C VAL A 46 16.73 12.13 9.04
N VAL A 47 16.82 13.26 8.35
CA VAL A 47 16.34 14.55 8.84
C VAL A 47 15.03 14.89 8.14
N LEU A 48 13.97 15.08 8.92
CA LEU A 48 12.70 15.62 8.44
C LEU A 48 12.55 17.06 8.87
N SER A 49 12.11 17.93 7.96
CA SER A 49 12.01 19.37 8.21
C SER A 49 10.77 19.96 7.55
N ILE A 50 10.13 20.93 8.22
CA ILE A 50 9.02 21.72 7.69
C ILE A 50 9.17 23.20 8.08
N TYR A 51 8.83 24.09 7.16
CA TYR A 51 8.77 25.52 7.44
C TYR A 51 7.37 25.88 7.97
N ALA A 52 7.29 26.16 9.26
CA ALA A 52 6.07 26.56 9.95
C ALA A 52 6.34 27.63 11.00
N PRO A 53 6.69 28.89 10.58
CA PRO A 53 7.20 29.92 11.48
C PRO A 53 6.21 30.36 12.55
N LYS A 54 4.89 30.23 12.28
CA LYS A 54 3.81 30.60 13.21
C LYS A 54 3.33 29.46 14.10
N ALA A 55 3.78 28.23 13.85
CA ALA A 55 3.38 27.08 14.65
C ALA A 55 3.95 27.15 16.08
N HIS A 56 3.17 26.67 17.04
CA HIS A 56 3.52 26.54 18.44
C HIS A 56 4.06 25.15 18.77
N ASP A 57 3.56 24.10 18.08
CA ASP A 57 3.99 22.72 18.22
C ASP A 57 4.06 22.05 16.85
N VAL A 58 5.11 21.25 16.63
CA VAL A 58 5.23 20.39 15.45
C VAL A 58 5.71 19.03 15.91
N GLN A 59 5.02 17.97 15.45
CA GLN A 59 5.39 16.59 15.68
C GLN A 59 5.48 15.86 14.35
N VAL A 60 6.13 14.69 14.33
CA VAL A 60 6.23 13.80 13.17
C VAL A 60 5.52 12.49 13.52
N GLY A 61 4.71 11.98 12.60
CA GLY A 61 4.09 10.67 12.66
C GLY A 61 4.39 9.85 11.40
N GLY A 62 4.07 8.58 11.46
CA GLY A 62 4.26 7.62 10.35
C GLY A 62 5.17 6.45 10.71
N ASP A 63 5.55 5.67 9.71
CA ASP A 63 6.26 4.38 9.87
C ASP A 63 7.67 4.53 10.48
N VAL A 64 8.25 5.73 10.41
CA VAL A 64 9.59 6.02 10.97
C VAL A 64 9.58 6.34 12.46
N VAL A 65 8.40 6.55 13.04
CA VAL A 65 8.25 6.84 14.47
C VAL A 65 7.94 5.55 15.18
N PRO A 66 8.80 5.08 16.10
CA PRO A 66 8.52 3.88 16.88
C PRO A 66 7.19 4.01 17.63
N TRP A 67 6.43 2.92 17.67
CA TRP A 67 5.12 2.89 18.32
C TRP A 67 5.14 3.46 19.75
N GLY A 68 4.22 4.38 20.05
CA GLY A 68 4.11 5.02 21.35
C GLY A 68 5.20 6.03 21.69
N LYS A 69 6.10 6.34 20.74
CA LYS A 69 7.16 7.35 20.92
C LYS A 69 6.75 8.68 20.30
N LYS A 70 7.27 9.76 20.88
CA LYS A 70 7.31 11.09 20.27
C LYS A 70 8.75 11.44 19.95
N LEU A 71 8.94 12.19 18.89
CA LEU A 71 10.25 12.68 18.48
C LEU A 71 10.39 14.13 18.91
N ASP A 72 11.60 14.51 19.37
CA ASP A 72 11.90 15.89 19.75
C ASP A 72 12.15 16.72 18.48
N VAL A 73 11.13 17.45 18.03
CA VAL A 73 11.21 18.36 16.88
C VAL A 73 11.62 19.74 17.35
N VAL A 74 12.70 20.29 16.80
CA VAL A 74 13.29 21.55 17.24
C VAL A 74 13.01 22.65 16.23
N LYS A 75 12.58 23.83 16.69
CA LYS A 75 12.35 25.04 15.88
C LYS A 75 13.59 25.87 15.81
N SER A 76 14.00 26.26 14.60
CA SER A 76 15.05 27.30 14.40
C SER A 76 14.50 28.73 14.54
N ASP A 77 15.39 29.71 14.70
CA ASP A 77 15.01 31.14 14.74
C ASP A 77 14.33 31.61 13.45
N GLU A 78 14.60 30.95 12.33
CA GLU A 78 13.99 31.22 11.04
C GLU A 78 12.63 30.55 10.85
N GLY A 79 12.16 29.78 11.83
CA GLY A 79 10.85 29.11 11.81
C GLY A 79 10.82 27.77 11.06
N VAL A 80 11.97 27.14 10.84
CA VAL A 80 12.08 25.76 10.35
C VAL A 80 12.07 24.80 11.54
N TRP A 81 11.18 23.85 11.52
CA TRP A 81 11.11 22.75 12.48
C TRP A 81 11.81 21.52 11.90
N SER A 82 12.69 20.91 12.69
CA SER A 82 13.48 19.76 12.22
C SER A 82 13.62 18.70 13.30
N VAL A 83 13.69 17.43 12.85
CA VAL A 83 14.02 16.29 13.70
C VAL A 83 15.00 15.37 12.97
N THR A 84 15.94 14.79 13.73
CA THR A 84 16.84 13.77 13.22
C THR A 84 16.45 12.41 13.78
N ILE A 85 16.16 11.46 12.89
CA ILE A 85 15.80 10.09 13.22
C ILE A 85 17.02 9.20 12.95
N PRO A 86 17.61 8.59 13.98
CA PRO A 86 18.83 7.80 13.81
C PRO A 86 18.54 6.41 13.26
N GLY A 87 19.46 5.88 12.44
CA GLY A 87 19.52 4.47 12.07
C GLY A 87 18.31 3.94 11.32
N VAL A 88 17.69 4.76 10.47
CA VAL A 88 16.58 4.32 9.62
C VAL A 88 17.13 3.34 8.58
N LYS A 89 16.57 2.14 8.54
CA LYS A 89 16.95 1.10 7.56
C LYS A 89 16.53 1.52 6.15
N ASP A 90 17.19 0.92 5.16
CA ASP A 90 16.79 1.12 3.76
C ASP A 90 15.36 0.64 3.54
N GLY A 91 14.57 1.47 2.84
CA GLY A 91 13.16 1.18 2.60
C GLY A 91 12.34 2.40 2.22
N VAL A 92 11.06 2.18 1.97
CA VAL A 92 10.08 3.24 1.74
C VAL A 92 9.21 3.37 2.97
N TYR A 93 9.00 4.60 3.42
CA TYR A 93 8.33 4.93 4.67
C TYR A 93 7.28 6.01 4.46
N ARG A 94 6.16 5.88 5.13
CA ARG A 94 5.15 6.93 5.24
C ARG A 94 5.51 7.86 6.38
N TYR A 95 5.30 9.16 6.18
CA TYR A 95 5.42 10.15 7.24
C TYR A 95 4.45 11.31 7.02
N HIS A 96 4.20 12.07 8.07
CA HIS A 96 3.44 13.32 8.04
C HIS A 96 3.88 14.20 9.21
N PHE A 97 3.57 15.49 9.12
CA PHE A 97 3.72 16.42 10.23
C PHE A 97 2.37 16.62 10.92
N LEU A 98 2.42 16.87 12.23
CA LEU A 98 1.30 17.38 13.01
C LEU A 98 1.66 18.80 13.40
N VAL A 99 1.07 19.81 12.77
CA VAL A 99 1.32 21.22 13.03
C VAL A 99 0.18 21.76 13.87
N ASP A 100 0.46 22.13 15.13
CA ASP A 100 -0.53 22.52 16.14
C ASP A 100 -1.70 21.51 16.23
N GLY A 101 -1.38 20.21 16.15
CA GLY A 101 -2.33 19.09 16.20
C GLY A 101 -3.02 18.76 14.86
N VAL A 102 -2.82 19.53 13.82
CA VAL A 102 -3.40 19.28 12.49
C VAL A 102 -2.43 18.44 11.65
N LYS A 103 -2.93 17.35 11.05
CA LYS A 103 -2.14 16.51 10.14
C LYS A 103 -1.88 17.27 8.83
N VAL A 104 -0.62 17.47 8.51
CA VAL A 104 -0.15 18.15 7.32
C VAL A 104 0.72 17.20 6.50
N PHE A 105 0.41 17.08 5.22
CA PHE A 105 1.29 16.40 4.27
C PHE A 105 2.49 17.29 3.98
N ASP A 106 3.62 16.66 3.76
CA ASP A 106 4.81 17.42 3.37
C ASP A 106 4.65 17.97 1.94
N PRO A 107 4.53 19.31 1.78
CA PRO A 107 4.36 19.90 0.46
C PRO A 107 5.63 19.82 -0.42
N LYS A 108 6.74 19.38 0.16
CA LYS A 108 8.04 19.21 -0.50
C LYS A 108 8.36 17.74 -0.82
N SER A 109 7.53 16.80 -0.39
CA SER A 109 7.73 15.40 -0.72
C SER A 109 7.57 15.18 -2.22
N PRO A 110 8.51 14.51 -2.90
CA PRO A 110 8.39 14.16 -4.32
C PRO A 110 7.34 13.08 -4.55
N GLU A 111 7.00 12.32 -3.51
CA GLU A 111 6.08 11.21 -3.57
C GLU A 111 5.05 11.33 -2.44
N ALA A 112 3.81 10.93 -2.72
CA ALA A 112 2.74 10.92 -1.75
C ALA A 112 1.85 9.69 -1.93
N GLY A 113 1.45 9.10 -0.80
CA GLY A 113 0.28 8.25 -0.73
C GLY A 113 -0.99 9.08 -0.58
N GLU A 114 -2.15 8.45 -0.49
CA GLU A 114 -3.43 9.17 -0.34
C GLU A 114 -3.54 9.97 0.96
N THR A 115 -2.90 9.51 2.01
CA THR A 115 -3.07 10.08 3.36
C THR A 115 -1.75 10.49 4.03
N THR A 116 -0.62 10.27 3.37
CA THR A 116 0.73 10.55 3.93
C THR A 116 1.71 10.90 2.82
N ALA A 117 2.76 11.62 3.15
CA ALA A 117 3.94 11.71 2.31
C ALA A 117 4.76 10.41 2.37
N LEU A 118 5.54 10.14 1.35
CA LEU A 118 6.47 9.01 1.27
C LEU A 118 7.91 9.51 1.23
N MET A 119 8.80 8.72 1.80
CA MET A 119 10.24 8.92 1.65
C MET A 119 10.94 7.59 1.40
N THR A 120 11.98 7.61 0.56
CA THR A 120 12.85 6.47 0.31
C THR A 120 14.19 6.70 0.99
N VAL A 121 14.65 5.69 1.74
CA VAL A 121 15.94 5.65 2.42
C VAL A 121 16.79 4.55 1.80
N GLY A 122 18.08 4.82 1.53
CA GLY A 122 19.00 3.84 0.96
C GLY A 122 18.69 3.54 -0.50
N ASN A 123 18.51 4.56 -1.34
CA ASN A 123 18.19 4.37 -2.76
C ASN A 123 19.48 4.28 -3.60
N SER A 124 20.09 3.10 -3.65
CA SER A 124 21.17 2.77 -4.62
C SER A 124 20.63 2.49 -6.02
N GLY A 125 19.32 2.20 -6.14
CA GLY A 125 18.66 1.74 -7.36
C GLY A 125 18.74 0.24 -7.58
N ASP A 126 19.49 -0.48 -6.74
CA ASP A 126 19.67 -1.94 -6.86
C ASP A 126 18.68 -2.74 -5.99
N GLU A 127 17.99 -2.08 -5.07
CA GLU A 127 17.03 -2.71 -4.17
C GLU A 127 15.91 -3.41 -4.97
N PHE A 128 15.45 -4.56 -4.47
CA PHE A 128 14.42 -5.34 -5.17
C PHE A 128 13.08 -4.60 -5.35
N TYR A 129 12.83 -3.57 -4.54
CA TYR A 129 11.65 -2.71 -4.59
C TYR A 129 11.89 -1.36 -5.32
N ALA A 130 13.13 -1.09 -5.75
CA ALA A 130 13.44 0.13 -6.48
C ALA A 130 12.82 0.13 -7.89
N MET A 131 12.49 1.30 -8.40
CA MET A 131 12.13 1.45 -9.80
C MET A 131 13.37 1.27 -10.67
N LYS A 132 13.45 0.17 -11.41
CA LYS A 132 14.57 -0.17 -12.30
C LYS A 132 14.20 0.10 -13.76
N ASN A 133 15.19 0.14 -14.64
CA ASN A 133 14.98 0.26 -16.10
C ASN A 133 14.63 -1.12 -16.69
N VAL A 134 13.41 -1.57 -16.43
CA VAL A 134 12.83 -2.83 -16.92
C VAL A 134 11.47 -2.56 -17.58
N PRO A 135 10.89 -3.48 -18.34
CA PRO A 135 9.51 -3.34 -18.79
C PRO A 135 8.57 -3.24 -17.58
N HIS A 136 7.75 -2.18 -17.54
CA HIS A 136 6.83 -1.94 -16.44
C HIS A 136 5.42 -2.42 -16.77
N GLY A 137 4.77 -3.02 -15.76
CA GLY A 137 3.35 -3.30 -15.77
C GLY A 137 2.51 -2.04 -15.59
N ALA A 138 1.20 -2.20 -15.65
CA ALA A 138 0.26 -1.12 -15.43
C ALA A 138 -0.46 -1.28 -14.08
N MET A 139 -0.44 -0.21 -13.26
CA MET A 139 -1.24 -0.12 -12.03
C MET A 139 -2.52 0.65 -12.35
N SER A 140 -3.67 0.00 -12.22
CA SER A 140 -4.99 0.57 -12.53
C SER A 140 -5.84 0.70 -11.27
N GLU A 141 -6.37 1.88 -11.01
CA GLU A 141 -7.42 2.10 -10.03
C GLU A 141 -8.77 1.73 -10.65
N ARG A 142 -9.56 0.88 -10.00
CA ARG A 142 -10.83 0.37 -10.51
C ARG A 142 -11.92 0.51 -9.45
N TYR A 143 -13.12 0.80 -9.91
CA TYR A 143 -14.30 0.88 -9.09
C TYR A 143 -15.28 -0.23 -9.47
N TYR A 144 -15.91 -0.84 -8.46
CA TYR A 144 -16.96 -1.83 -8.61
C TYR A 144 -18.07 -1.58 -7.60
N TYR A 145 -19.27 -2.04 -7.91
CA TYR A 145 -20.36 -2.02 -6.96
C TYR A 145 -20.40 -3.33 -6.19
N SER A 146 -20.12 -3.30 -4.90
CA SER A 146 -20.29 -4.43 -3.99
C SER A 146 -21.79 -4.59 -3.68
N LYS A 147 -22.37 -5.69 -4.12
CA LYS A 147 -23.74 -6.07 -3.77
C LYS A 147 -23.84 -6.53 -2.33
N SER A 148 -22.81 -7.23 -1.85
CA SER A 148 -22.68 -7.70 -0.47
C SER A 148 -22.71 -6.55 0.52
N LEU A 149 -21.97 -5.46 0.22
CA LEU A 149 -21.84 -4.27 1.07
C LEU A 149 -22.77 -3.11 0.67
N LYS A 150 -23.48 -3.22 -0.45
CA LYS A 150 -24.41 -2.21 -1.00
C LYS A 150 -23.77 -0.84 -1.22
N THR A 151 -22.52 -0.81 -1.67
CA THR A 151 -21.76 0.42 -1.89
C THR A 151 -20.78 0.26 -3.04
N THR A 152 -20.35 1.39 -3.63
CA THR A 152 -19.25 1.41 -4.58
C THR A 152 -17.93 1.36 -3.81
N ARG A 153 -17.06 0.44 -4.19
CA ARG A 153 -15.74 0.22 -3.61
C ARG A 153 -14.65 0.34 -4.66
N ARG A 154 -13.44 0.56 -4.21
CA ARG A 154 -12.25 0.69 -5.04
C ARG A 154 -11.30 -0.46 -4.78
N LEU A 155 -10.53 -0.82 -5.80
CA LEU A 155 -9.39 -1.71 -5.74
C LEU A 155 -8.33 -1.28 -6.75
N HIS A 156 -7.08 -1.69 -6.53
CA HIS A 156 -6.01 -1.55 -7.51
C HIS A 156 -5.74 -2.88 -8.18
N VAL A 157 -5.37 -2.82 -9.46
CA VAL A 157 -4.98 -4.00 -10.25
C VAL A 157 -3.65 -3.71 -10.93
N TRP A 158 -2.64 -4.53 -10.65
CA TRP A 158 -1.42 -4.56 -11.43
C TRP A 158 -1.54 -5.65 -12.51
N THR A 159 -1.23 -5.26 -13.74
CA THR A 159 -1.11 -6.19 -14.88
C THR A 159 0.32 -6.15 -15.41
N PRO A 160 0.91 -7.31 -15.81
CA PRO A 160 2.30 -7.34 -16.26
C PRO A 160 2.51 -6.57 -17.56
N ALA A 161 3.76 -6.17 -17.81
CA ALA A 161 4.14 -5.47 -19.04
C ALA A 161 3.69 -6.24 -20.29
N GLY A 162 3.00 -5.54 -21.19
CA GLY A 162 2.49 -6.10 -22.44
C GLY A 162 1.14 -6.80 -22.34
N TYR A 163 0.53 -6.87 -21.16
CA TYR A 163 -0.79 -7.48 -20.96
C TYR A 163 -1.85 -6.92 -21.91
N GLU A 164 -1.90 -5.60 -22.13
CA GLU A 164 -2.89 -4.94 -22.98
C GLU A 164 -2.84 -5.42 -24.45
N LYS A 165 -1.66 -5.84 -24.90
CA LYS A 165 -1.41 -6.33 -26.27
C LYS A 165 -1.51 -7.84 -26.41
N GLY A 166 -1.52 -8.55 -25.28
CA GLY A 166 -1.61 -10.01 -25.24
C GLY A 166 -3.05 -10.52 -25.36
N SER A 167 -3.18 -11.84 -25.52
CA SER A 167 -4.46 -12.53 -25.55
C SER A 167 -4.56 -13.65 -24.50
N GLU A 168 -3.48 -13.89 -23.76
CA GLU A 168 -3.41 -15.00 -22.78
C GLU A 168 -4.20 -14.67 -21.51
N ASN A 169 -4.83 -15.70 -20.94
CA ASN A 169 -5.39 -15.64 -19.60
C ASN A 169 -4.28 -15.92 -18.60
N LEU A 170 -4.22 -15.12 -17.54
CA LEU A 170 -3.20 -15.19 -16.50
C LEU A 170 -3.77 -15.66 -15.16
N PRO A 171 -2.97 -16.28 -14.30
CA PRO A 171 -3.34 -16.55 -12.93
C PRO A 171 -3.50 -15.24 -12.14
N VAL A 172 -4.19 -15.30 -10.98
CA VAL A 172 -4.51 -14.11 -10.17
C VAL A 172 -4.07 -14.29 -8.73
N LEU A 173 -3.37 -13.28 -8.22
CA LEU A 173 -3.11 -13.08 -6.79
C LEU A 173 -4.04 -11.98 -6.27
N TYR A 174 -4.84 -12.26 -5.24
CA TYR A 174 -5.53 -11.26 -4.43
C TYR A 174 -4.65 -10.95 -3.22
N LEU A 175 -4.21 -9.68 -3.07
CA LEU A 175 -3.20 -9.24 -2.11
C LEU A 175 -3.79 -8.16 -1.20
N ILE A 176 -4.09 -8.51 0.06
CA ILE A 176 -4.86 -7.68 0.98
C ILE A 176 -3.92 -6.92 1.93
N HIS A 177 -4.20 -5.64 2.17
CA HIS A 177 -3.49 -4.79 3.12
C HIS A 177 -3.91 -5.07 4.58
N GLY A 178 -3.30 -4.37 5.54
CA GLY A 178 -3.59 -4.51 6.96
C GLY A 178 -4.54 -3.45 7.51
N GLY A 179 -4.85 -3.55 8.79
CA GLY A 179 -5.71 -2.60 9.51
C GLY A 179 -5.14 -1.17 9.45
N GLY A 180 -6.01 -0.19 9.18
CA GLY A 180 -5.63 1.22 9.03
C GLY A 180 -5.00 1.59 7.68
N ASP A 181 -4.83 0.63 6.79
CA ASP A 181 -4.36 0.79 5.41
C ASP A 181 -5.53 0.85 4.42
N THR A 182 -5.23 0.98 3.13
CA THR A 182 -6.19 1.00 2.03
C THR A 182 -5.67 0.20 0.84
N ASP A 183 -6.49 0.01 -0.18
CA ASP A 183 -6.10 -0.58 -1.47
C ASP A 183 -4.89 0.11 -2.15
N ASN A 184 -4.58 1.35 -1.74
CA ASN A 184 -3.42 2.12 -2.23
C ASN A 184 -2.11 1.83 -1.47
N SER A 185 -2.13 1.06 -0.37
CA SER A 185 -0.93 0.85 0.45
C SER A 185 0.08 -0.08 -0.21
N TRP A 186 -0.36 -1.20 -0.80
CA TRP A 186 0.53 -2.07 -1.58
C TRP A 186 1.12 -1.37 -2.82
N PRO A 187 0.35 -0.59 -3.62
CA PRO A 187 0.88 0.20 -4.73
C PRO A 187 1.94 1.22 -4.33
N THR A 188 1.79 1.87 -3.17
CA THR A 188 2.65 2.97 -2.73
C THR A 188 3.76 2.50 -1.79
N VAL A 189 3.54 2.53 -0.47
CA VAL A 189 4.56 2.13 0.52
C VAL A 189 4.99 0.67 0.37
N GLY A 190 4.13 -0.20 -0.13
CA GLY A 190 4.43 -1.60 -0.43
C GLY A 190 5.30 -1.81 -1.67
N CYS A 191 5.41 -0.80 -2.55
CA CYS A 191 6.17 -0.86 -3.82
C CYS A 191 5.81 -2.08 -4.70
N ALA A 192 4.56 -2.56 -4.62
CA ALA A 192 4.18 -3.82 -5.26
C ALA A 192 4.47 -3.83 -6.77
N GLY A 193 4.15 -2.75 -7.48
CA GLY A 193 4.43 -2.66 -8.92
C GLY A 193 5.90 -2.86 -9.24
N ASN A 194 6.80 -2.15 -8.54
CA ASN A 194 8.25 -2.27 -8.77
C ASN A 194 8.78 -3.67 -8.46
N ILE A 195 8.33 -4.27 -7.35
CA ILE A 195 8.73 -5.62 -6.95
C ILE A 195 8.35 -6.64 -8.02
N LEU A 196 7.10 -6.57 -8.50
CA LEU A 196 6.57 -7.50 -9.50
C LEU A 196 7.24 -7.30 -10.88
N ASP A 197 7.45 -6.04 -11.30
CA ASP A 197 8.13 -5.72 -12.54
C ASP A 197 9.57 -6.24 -12.54
N ASN A 198 10.31 -6.03 -11.45
CA ASN A 198 11.68 -6.49 -11.31
C ASN A 198 11.75 -8.03 -11.32
N LEU A 199 10.91 -8.71 -10.55
CA LEU A 199 10.85 -10.17 -10.51
C LEU A 199 10.51 -10.77 -11.88
N LEU A 200 9.57 -10.16 -12.59
CA LEU A 200 9.18 -10.63 -13.92
C LEU A 200 10.32 -10.45 -14.94
N ALA A 201 10.99 -9.30 -14.91
CA ALA A 201 12.14 -9.02 -15.78
C ALA A 201 13.35 -9.93 -15.48
N GLU A 202 13.52 -10.32 -14.23
CA GLU A 202 14.55 -11.27 -13.79
C GLU A 202 14.17 -12.75 -14.07
N GLY A 203 12.95 -13.01 -14.59
CA GLY A 203 12.45 -14.37 -14.81
C GLY A 203 12.24 -15.19 -13.54
N LYS A 204 12.09 -14.52 -12.40
CA LYS A 204 11.94 -15.15 -11.07
C LYS A 204 10.49 -15.42 -10.68
N MET A 205 9.52 -14.88 -11.41
CA MET A 205 8.10 -15.14 -11.19
C MET A 205 7.40 -15.44 -12.50
N LYS A 206 6.26 -16.12 -12.43
CA LYS A 206 5.37 -16.29 -13.58
C LYS A 206 4.52 -15.03 -13.80
N PRO A 207 4.18 -14.69 -15.07
CA PRO A 207 3.23 -13.63 -15.33
C PRO A 207 1.89 -13.92 -14.63
N MET A 208 1.38 -12.94 -13.88
CA MET A 208 0.11 -13.01 -13.17
C MET A 208 -0.56 -11.64 -13.12
N ILE A 209 -1.82 -11.58 -12.76
CA ILE A 209 -2.52 -10.35 -12.38
C ILE A 209 -2.51 -10.26 -10.86
N VAL A 210 -2.23 -9.08 -10.29
CA VAL A 210 -2.30 -8.86 -8.85
C VAL A 210 -3.39 -7.85 -8.54
N VAL A 211 -4.38 -8.28 -7.77
CA VAL A 211 -5.54 -7.49 -7.34
C VAL A 211 -5.33 -7.09 -5.89
N MET A 212 -5.36 -5.80 -5.62
CA MET A 212 -5.18 -5.22 -4.29
C MET A 212 -6.48 -4.54 -3.87
N PRO A 213 -7.41 -5.29 -3.25
CA PRO A 213 -8.69 -4.73 -2.81
C PRO A 213 -8.53 -3.91 -1.54
N ASN A 214 -9.53 -3.08 -1.23
CA ASN A 214 -9.65 -2.46 0.07
C ASN A 214 -10.30 -3.44 1.05
N GLY A 215 -9.53 -3.98 2.01
CA GLY A 215 -10.03 -4.85 3.07
C GLY A 215 -10.90 -4.10 4.08
N SER A 216 -10.60 -2.82 4.34
CA SER A 216 -11.28 -2.04 5.38
C SER A 216 -12.76 -1.80 5.07
N ILE A 217 -13.61 -2.20 6.00
CA ILE A 217 -15.05 -1.99 5.97
C ILE A 217 -15.44 -1.29 7.28
N PRO A 218 -16.11 -0.11 7.23
CA PRO A 218 -16.51 0.59 8.43
C PRO A 218 -17.51 -0.24 9.27
N THR A 219 -17.05 -0.77 10.39
CA THR A 219 -17.84 -1.56 11.35
C THR A 219 -17.58 -1.05 12.78
N ALA A 220 -18.43 -1.46 13.73
CA ALA A 220 -18.24 -1.11 15.13
C ALA A 220 -17.04 -1.87 15.75
N ASN A 221 -16.81 -3.10 15.30
CA ASN A 221 -15.70 -3.95 15.75
C ASN A 221 -14.88 -4.40 14.55
N LEU A 222 -13.57 -4.39 14.73
CA LEU A 222 -12.62 -4.85 13.71
C LEU A 222 -12.91 -6.28 13.22
N MET A 223 -13.34 -7.17 14.12
CA MET A 223 -13.63 -8.56 13.76
C MET A 223 -14.93 -8.73 12.96
N ASP A 224 -15.81 -7.74 12.96
CA ASP A 224 -17.05 -7.78 12.16
C ASP A 224 -16.77 -7.53 10.66
N GLU A 225 -15.66 -6.86 10.31
CA GLU A 225 -15.29 -6.61 8.91
C GLU A 225 -14.77 -7.87 8.20
N VAL A 226 -14.14 -8.80 8.92
CA VAL A 226 -13.49 -9.99 8.35
C VAL A 226 -14.46 -10.87 7.54
N PRO A 227 -15.64 -11.30 8.09
CA PRO A 227 -16.61 -12.06 7.31
C PRO A 227 -17.26 -11.22 6.20
N LEU A 228 -17.48 -9.92 6.41
CA LEU A 228 -18.05 -9.05 5.39
C LEU A 228 -17.11 -8.88 4.20
N PHE A 229 -15.81 -8.78 4.44
CA PHE A 229 -14.82 -8.76 3.35
C PHE A 229 -14.77 -10.11 2.62
N SER A 230 -14.86 -11.24 3.34
CA SER A 230 -14.94 -12.55 2.71
C SER A 230 -16.12 -12.66 1.73
N ASP A 231 -17.29 -12.15 2.13
CA ASP A 231 -18.47 -12.09 1.27
C ASP A 231 -18.25 -11.20 0.04
N ASP A 232 -17.68 -10.00 0.24
CA ASP A 232 -17.36 -9.07 -0.85
C ASP A 232 -16.32 -9.68 -1.82
N LEU A 233 -15.28 -10.32 -1.30
CA LEU A 233 -14.27 -11.00 -2.11
C LEU A 233 -14.89 -12.07 -3.00
N MET A 234 -15.70 -12.95 -2.42
CA MET A 234 -16.24 -14.10 -3.13
C MET A 234 -17.37 -13.74 -4.09
N ASN A 235 -18.26 -12.82 -3.71
CA ASN A 235 -19.46 -12.55 -4.46
C ASN A 235 -19.36 -11.33 -5.40
N ASP A 236 -18.41 -10.44 -5.17
CA ASP A 236 -18.30 -9.18 -5.91
C ASP A 236 -16.93 -8.98 -6.55
N ILE A 237 -15.81 -9.09 -5.79
CA ILE A 237 -14.46 -8.80 -6.30
C ILE A 237 -14.01 -9.87 -7.32
N ILE A 238 -14.06 -11.15 -6.97
CA ILE A 238 -13.64 -12.24 -7.88
C ILE A 238 -14.46 -12.19 -9.17
N PRO A 239 -15.80 -12.14 -9.14
CA PRO A 239 -16.61 -12.02 -10.36
C PRO A 239 -16.32 -10.75 -11.17
N PHE A 240 -16.03 -9.62 -10.50
CA PHE A 240 -15.64 -8.39 -11.19
C PHE A 240 -14.34 -8.57 -11.97
N ILE A 241 -13.32 -9.16 -11.35
CA ILE A 241 -12.03 -9.42 -12.00
C ILE A 241 -12.19 -10.39 -13.17
N GLU A 242 -12.91 -11.49 -12.99
CA GLU A 242 -13.14 -12.49 -14.03
C GLU A 242 -13.92 -11.94 -15.24
N SER A 243 -14.78 -10.94 -15.00
CA SER A 243 -15.56 -10.29 -16.06
C SER A 243 -14.80 -9.21 -16.82
N ASN A 244 -13.74 -8.64 -16.23
CA ASN A 244 -13.06 -7.46 -16.77
C ASN A 244 -11.61 -7.70 -17.20
N TYR A 245 -11.01 -8.84 -16.79
CA TYR A 245 -9.63 -9.19 -17.10
C TYR A 245 -9.53 -10.59 -17.68
N ARG A 246 -8.50 -10.83 -18.48
CA ARG A 246 -8.20 -12.17 -19.00
C ARG A 246 -7.49 -12.98 -17.92
N VAL A 247 -8.26 -13.78 -17.20
CA VAL A 247 -7.81 -14.57 -16.06
C VAL A 247 -8.15 -16.04 -16.21
N LEU A 248 -7.32 -16.89 -15.62
CA LEU A 248 -7.63 -18.29 -15.37
C LEU A 248 -8.50 -18.38 -14.11
N THR A 249 -9.64 -19.08 -14.20
CA THR A 249 -10.69 -19.03 -13.16
C THR A 249 -10.71 -20.23 -12.22
N ASP A 250 -9.87 -21.23 -12.50
CA ASP A 250 -9.77 -22.40 -11.63
C ASP A 250 -8.93 -22.13 -10.37
N LYS A 251 -9.11 -22.96 -9.35
CA LYS A 251 -8.44 -22.81 -8.06
C LYS A 251 -6.89 -22.82 -8.15
N ASP A 252 -6.36 -23.60 -9.10
CA ASP A 252 -4.92 -23.79 -9.23
C ASP A 252 -4.19 -22.56 -9.80
N HIS A 253 -4.98 -21.61 -10.31
CA HIS A 253 -4.50 -20.32 -10.82
C HIS A 253 -5.05 -19.14 -10.00
N ARG A 254 -5.53 -19.40 -8.77
CA ARG A 254 -6.00 -18.35 -7.85
C ARG A 254 -5.29 -18.42 -6.52
N ALA A 255 -4.61 -17.34 -6.16
CA ALA A 255 -3.92 -17.17 -4.90
C ALA A 255 -4.57 -16.05 -4.07
N LEU A 256 -4.53 -16.21 -2.75
CA LEU A 256 -4.99 -15.21 -1.78
C LEU A 256 -3.90 -14.98 -0.74
N ALA A 257 -3.53 -13.74 -0.54
CA ALA A 257 -2.53 -13.33 0.45
C ALA A 257 -2.97 -12.06 1.17
N GLY A 258 -2.59 -11.92 2.44
CA GLY A 258 -2.88 -10.71 3.18
C GLY A 258 -1.99 -10.53 4.39
N LEU A 259 -1.73 -9.27 4.73
CA LEU A 259 -0.91 -8.91 5.89
C LEU A 259 -1.79 -8.47 7.08
N SER A 260 -1.40 -8.82 8.30
CA SER A 260 -2.04 -8.37 9.53
C SER A 260 -3.57 -8.66 9.51
N MET A 261 -4.42 -7.63 9.50
CA MET A 261 -5.88 -7.76 9.33
C MET A 261 -6.21 -8.51 8.03
N GLY A 262 -5.59 -8.14 6.89
CA GLY A 262 -5.74 -8.86 5.62
C GLY A 262 -5.34 -10.34 5.71
N GLY A 263 -4.46 -10.70 6.64
CA GLY A 263 -4.14 -12.10 6.97
C GLY A 263 -5.31 -12.82 7.66
N MET A 264 -6.06 -12.14 8.54
CA MET A 264 -7.30 -12.69 9.12
C MET A 264 -8.38 -12.86 8.05
N GLU A 265 -8.51 -11.89 7.14
CA GLU A 265 -9.40 -11.97 5.98
C GLU A 265 -9.02 -13.11 5.04
N THR A 266 -7.71 -13.30 4.83
CA THR A 266 -7.17 -14.45 4.06
C THR A 266 -7.53 -15.78 4.73
N LEU A 267 -7.43 -15.88 6.04
CA LEU A 267 -7.83 -17.07 6.80
C LEU A 267 -9.33 -17.30 6.71
N GLU A 268 -10.15 -16.26 6.86
CA GLU A 268 -11.62 -16.40 6.82
C GLU A 268 -12.09 -16.87 5.44
N ALA A 269 -11.70 -16.14 4.38
CA ALA A 269 -12.08 -16.49 3.01
C ALA A 269 -11.41 -17.81 2.57
N GLY A 270 -10.11 -17.96 2.83
CA GLY A 270 -9.33 -19.11 2.41
C GLY A 270 -9.73 -20.42 3.06
N LEU A 271 -10.12 -20.42 4.34
CA LEU A 271 -10.56 -21.65 5.03
C LEU A 271 -12.03 -21.98 4.71
N ASN A 272 -12.91 -20.98 4.62
CA ASN A 272 -14.33 -21.23 4.33
C ASN A 272 -14.56 -21.58 2.85
N HIS A 273 -13.70 -21.09 1.96
CA HIS A 273 -13.81 -21.27 0.51
C HIS A 273 -12.55 -21.92 -0.10
N TYR A 274 -11.84 -22.79 0.64
CA TYR A 274 -10.57 -23.40 0.21
C TYR A 274 -10.62 -24.10 -1.16
N LYS A 275 -11.81 -24.54 -1.60
CA LYS A 275 -12.01 -25.11 -2.95
C LYS A 275 -11.89 -24.09 -4.09
N GLN A 276 -11.78 -22.82 -3.76
CA GLN A 276 -11.62 -21.73 -4.72
C GLN A 276 -10.18 -21.24 -4.86
N PHE A 277 -9.26 -21.67 -3.98
CA PHE A 277 -7.88 -21.19 -3.93
C PHE A 277 -6.88 -22.35 -3.93
N GLY A 278 -5.86 -22.24 -4.78
CA GLY A 278 -4.72 -23.16 -4.76
C GLY A 278 -3.62 -22.74 -3.77
N TYR A 279 -3.50 -21.46 -3.51
CA TYR A 279 -2.41 -20.88 -2.72
C TYR A 279 -2.95 -19.89 -1.70
N LEU A 280 -2.53 -20.03 -0.45
CA LEU A 280 -2.88 -19.14 0.66
C LEU A 280 -1.62 -18.66 1.37
N TRP A 281 -1.50 -17.34 1.60
CA TRP A 281 -0.37 -16.74 2.31
C TRP A 281 -0.85 -15.77 3.37
N VAL A 282 -0.46 -16.01 4.61
CA VAL A 282 -0.84 -15.23 5.80
C VAL A 282 0.41 -14.55 6.34
N LEU A 283 0.47 -13.22 6.20
CA LEU A 283 1.65 -12.42 6.51
C LEU A 283 1.44 -11.68 7.83
N SER A 284 2.34 -11.84 8.80
CA SER A 284 2.30 -11.13 10.09
C SER A 284 0.91 -11.11 10.73
N SER A 285 0.25 -12.26 10.82
CA SER A 285 -1.14 -12.36 11.28
C SER A 285 -1.39 -13.62 12.10
N GLY A 286 -2.52 -13.63 12.80
CA GLY A 286 -3.01 -14.76 13.59
C GLY A 286 -4.25 -14.38 14.39
N TRP A 287 -5.06 -15.35 14.74
CA TRP A 287 -6.25 -15.15 15.59
C TRP A 287 -5.86 -14.72 17.00
N PHE A 288 -6.69 -13.87 17.62
CA PHE A 288 -6.46 -13.41 19.01
C PHE A 288 -6.50 -14.57 19.99
N ALA A 289 -5.38 -14.88 20.62
CA ALA A 289 -5.19 -16.08 21.43
C ALA A 289 -6.00 -16.07 22.76
N ASP A 290 -6.49 -14.92 23.21
CA ASP A 290 -7.31 -14.74 24.41
C ASP A 290 -8.80 -15.04 24.15
N ASP A 291 -9.26 -15.12 22.90
CA ASP A 291 -10.61 -15.55 22.56
C ASP A 291 -10.71 -17.09 22.56
N THR A 292 -10.88 -17.65 23.75
CA THR A 292 -10.94 -19.12 23.93
C THR A 292 -12.13 -19.77 23.24
N LYS A 293 -13.26 -19.06 23.08
CA LYS A 293 -14.45 -19.57 22.39
C LYS A 293 -14.17 -19.70 20.90
N MET A 294 -13.67 -18.62 20.28
CA MET A 294 -13.26 -18.62 18.87
C MET A 294 -12.22 -19.71 18.61
N TYR A 295 -11.23 -19.87 19.48
CA TYR A 295 -10.20 -20.92 19.34
C TYR A 295 -10.79 -22.33 19.33
N ALA A 296 -11.76 -22.62 20.22
CA ALA A 296 -12.42 -23.91 20.26
C ALA A 296 -13.23 -24.18 18.98
N GLU A 297 -13.97 -23.18 18.49
CA GLU A 297 -14.75 -23.24 17.26
C GLU A 297 -13.85 -23.44 16.02
N LYS A 298 -12.78 -22.63 15.88
CA LYS A 298 -11.82 -22.73 14.79
C LYS A 298 -11.07 -24.07 14.82
N GLY A 299 -10.63 -24.54 16.00
CA GLY A 299 -9.97 -25.85 16.16
C GLY A 299 -10.86 -27.01 15.73
N ALA A 300 -12.13 -27.00 16.10
CA ALA A 300 -13.10 -28.01 15.65
C ALA A 300 -13.33 -27.95 14.13
N TYR A 301 -13.41 -26.74 13.58
CA TYR A 301 -13.57 -26.54 12.15
C TYR A 301 -12.37 -27.05 11.36
N LEU A 302 -11.14 -26.70 11.77
CA LEU A 302 -9.92 -27.17 11.13
C LEU A 302 -9.83 -28.68 11.08
N LYS A 303 -10.14 -29.38 12.20
CA LYS A 303 -10.18 -30.85 12.26
C LYS A 303 -11.19 -31.43 11.26
N LYS A 304 -12.33 -30.77 11.06
CA LYS A 304 -13.37 -31.21 10.13
C LYS A 304 -12.92 -31.13 8.67
N ILE A 305 -12.18 -30.09 8.29
CA ILE A 305 -11.80 -29.84 6.89
C ILE A 305 -10.43 -30.40 6.51
N ALA A 306 -9.58 -30.75 7.47
CA ALA A 306 -8.16 -31.02 7.28
C ALA A 306 -7.84 -31.98 6.12
N ALA A 307 -8.51 -33.10 6.04
CA ALA A 307 -8.25 -34.12 5.01
C ALA A 307 -8.54 -33.59 3.59
N ASP A 308 -9.68 -32.94 3.39
CA ASP A 308 -10.08 -32.38 2.08
C ASP A 308 -9.27 -31.12 1.76
N PHE A 309 -8.97 -30.29 2.76
CA PHE A 309 -8.13 -29.10 2.63
C PHE A 309 -6.73 -29.46 2.11
N ASN A 310 -6.06 -30.41 2.77
CA ASN A 310 -4.71 -30.85 2.39
C ASN A 310 -4.62 -31.46 1.00
N GLN A 311 -5.73 -32.03 0.49
CA GLN A 311 -5.81 -32.54 -0.88
C GLN A 311 -6.13 -31.46 -1.91
N THR A 312 -6.78 -30.39 -1.48
CA THR A 312 -7.32 -29.35 -2.35
C THR A 312 -6.38 -28.16 -2.52
N VAL A 313 -5.84 -27.64 -1.41
CA VAL A 313 -4.94 -26.47 -1.38
C VAL A 313 -3.51 -26.93 -1.65
N ARG A 314 -2.87 -26.32 -2.63
CA ARG A 314 -1.48 -26.65 -3.02
C ARG A 314 -0.47 -26.17 -2.01
N SER A 315 -0.71 -24.97 -1.46
CA SER A 315 0.22 -24.36 -0.51
C SER A 315 -0.51 -23.42 0.46
N LEU A 316 -0.28 -23.62 1.76
CA LEU A 316 -0.63 -22.69 2.83
C LEU A 316 0.66 -22.25 3.50
N ASN A 317 0.89 -20.95 3.54
CA ASN A 317 2.10 -20.37 4.08
C ASN A 317 1.80 -19.32 5.14
N PHE A 318 2.58 -19.31 6.21
CA PHE A 318 2.58 -18.28 7.24
C PHE A 318 3.96 -17.66 7.32
N THR A 319 4.02 -16.31 7.31
CA THR A 319 5.25 -15.55 7.51
C THR A 319 5.12 -14.59 8.67
N GLN A 320 6.22 -14.33 9.37
CA GLN A 320 6.24 -13.43 10.53
C GLN A 320 7.51 -12.57 10.53
N GLY A 321 7.37 -11.34 11.05
CA GLY A 321 8.46 -10.39 11.20
C GLY A 321 9.39 -10.65 12.39
N GLY A 322 9.39 -11.88 12.96
CA GLY A 322 10.16 -12.24 14.13
C GLY A 322 9.42 -11.97 15.46
N PRO A 323 10.06 -12.25 16.62
CA PRO A 323 9.44 -12.08 17.93
C PRO A 323 8.99 -10.66 18.28
N GLU A 324 9.55 -9.65 17.60
CA GLU A 324 9.18 -8.24 17.71
C GLU A 324 7.89 -7.89 16.94
N ASP A 325 7.38 -8.78 16.10
CA ASP A 325 6.10 -8.60 15.41
C ASP A 325 4.94 -8.71 16.41
N ILE A 326 4.05 -7.72 16.42
CA ILE A 326 2.90 -7.70 17.35
C ILE A 326 1.96 -8.89 17.17
N ALA A 327 1.90 -9.48 15.98
CA ALA A 327 1.10 -10.66 15.66
C ALA A 327 1.79 -11.98 16.01
N TYR A 328 3.08 -11.96 16.37
CA TYR A 328 3.91 -13.17 16.54
C TYR A 328 3.29 -14.17 17.51
N LYS A 329 2.91 -13.71 18.71
CA LYS A 329 2.33 -14.59 19.74
C LYS A 329 0.99 -15.20 19.31
N ASN A 330 0.16 -14.40 18.67
CA ASN A 330 -1.13 -14.84 18.13
C ASN A 330 -0.94 -15.88 17.01
N CYS A 331 0.00 -15.64 16.09
CA CYS A 331 0.34 -16.61 15.06
C CYS A 331 0.83 -17.94 15.66
N LYS A 332 1.79 -17.90 16.56
CA LYS A 332 2.34 -19.12 17.18
C LYS A 332 1.29 -19.91 17.97
N ALA A 333 0.34 -19.22 18.62
CA ALA A 333 -0.77 -19.87 19.30
C ALA A 333 -1.74 -20.51 18.29
N MET A 334 -2.07 -19.79 17.21
CA MET A 334 -2.95 -20.28 16.15
C MET A 334 -2.37 -21.50 15.46
N LEU A 335 -1.08 -21.52 15.12
CA LEU A 335 -0.42 -22.64 14.45
C LEU A 335 -0.52 -23.97 15.22
N LYS A 336 -0.62 -23.94 16.56
CA LYS A 336 -0.90 -25.15 17.36
C LYS A 336 -2.23 -25.79 16.99
N LEU A 337 -3.27 -25.00 16.64
CA LEU A 337 -4.55 -25.55 16.22
C LEU A 337 -4.44 -26.22 14.84
N PHE A 338 -3.59 -25.65 13.95
CA PHE A 338 -3.32 -26.25 12.63
C PHE A 338 -2.56 -27.57 12.78
N ASP A 339 -1.55 -27.62 13.69
CA ASP A 339 -0.81 -28.83 14.03
C ASP A 339 -1.76 -29.91 14.61
N GLU A 340 -2.61 -29.57 15.58
CA GLU A 340 -3.58 -30.46 16.19
C GLU A 340 -4.64 -30.97 15.20
N ALA A 341 -4.96 -30.20 14.19
CA ALA A 341 -5.90 -30.57 13.14
C ALA A 341 -5.24 -31.41 12.04
N GLY A 342 -3.91 -31.43 11.97
CA GLY A 342 -3.16 -32.09 10.89
C GLY A 342 -3.23 -31.33 9.56
N ILE A 343 -3.44 -30.01 9.59
CA ILE A 343 -3.35 -29.16 8.39
C ILE A 343 -1.87 -28.97 8.02
N ILE A 344 -1.57 -29.21 6.75
CA ILE A 344 -0.22 -29.04 6.19
C ILE A 344 -0.02 -27.58 5.83
N TYR A 345 1.05 -26.96 6.37
CA TYR A 345 1.45 -25.60 6.08
C TYR A 345 2.96 -25.45 6.08
N GLN A 346 3.44 -24.32 5.55
CA GLN A 346 4.81 -23.85 5.68
C GLN A 346 4.84 -22.63 6.61
N TYR A 347 5.90 -22.53 7.41
CA TYR A 347 6.12 -21.40 8.29
C TYR A 347 7.53 -20.85 8.12
N SER A 348 7.63 -19.53 7.99
CA SER A 348 8.90 -18.83 7.97
C SER A 348 8.84 -17.53 8.77
N GLU A 349 9.98 -17.11 9.29
CA GLU A 349 10.12 -15.84 9.98
C GLU A 349 11.44 -15.18 9.61
N ALA A 350 11.43 -13.85 9.59
CA ALA A 350 12.61 -13.02 9.38
C ALA A 350 12.53 -11.79 10.28
N PRO A 351 13.64 -11.21 10.72
CA PRO A 351 13.62 -10.00 11.53
C PRO A 351 13.06 -8.82 10.74
N GLY A 352 12.31 -7.94 11.42
CA GLY A 352 11.74 -6.74 10.78
C GLY A 352 10.47 -6.23 11.45
N GLY A 353 9.87 -7.05 12.32
CA GLY A 353 8.66 -6.71 13.06
C GLY A 353 7.44 -6.54 12.15
N HIS A 354 6.41 -5.88 12.69
CA HIS A 354 5.14 -5.61 12.02
C HIS A 354 5.23 -4.38 11.12
N THR A 355 5.98 -4.48 10.02
CA THR A 355 6.38 -3.32 9.21
C THR A 355 6.34 -3.59 7.70
N TRP A 356 6.26 -2.52 6.91
CA TRP A 356 6.36 -2.59 5.46
C TRP A 356 7.71 -3.11 4.96
N TYR A 357 8.78 -3.01 5.76
CA TYR A 357 10.04 -3.68 5.47
C TYR A 357 9.85 -5.21 5.38
N THR A 358 9.18 -5.81 6.36
CA THR A 358 8.85 -7.25 6.39
C THR A 358 7.96 -7.62 5.21
N TRP A 359 6.88 -6.90 5.00
CA TRP A 359 5.86 -7.25 4.00
C TRP A 359 6.31 -7.09 2.55
N ARG A 360 7.21 -6.14 2.24
CA ARG A 360 7.85 -6.09 0.92
C ARG A 360 8.70 -7.33 0.65
N ASN A 361 9.46 -7.80 1.65
CA ASN A 361 10.21 -9.05 1.55
C ASN A 361 9.29 -10.26 1.40
N ASP A 362 8.16 -10.27 2.11
CA ASP A 362 7.16 -11.32 1.96
C ASP A 362 6.58 -11.34 0.54
N LEU A 363 6.19 -10.19 -0.03
CA LEU A 363 5.73 -10.11 -1.41
C LEU A 363 6.79 -10.60 -2.40
N TYR A 364 8.04 -10.17 -2.22
CA TYR A 364 9.15 -10.61 -3.06
C TYR A 364 9.31 -12.13 -3.02
N ASN A 365 9.17 -12.76 -1.85
CA ASN A 365 9.33 -14.20 -1.69
C ASN A 365 8.12 -14.98 -2.20
N LEU A 366 6.89 -14.54 -1.87
CA LEU A 366 5.68 -15.26 -2.26
C LEU A 366 5.45 -15.22 -3.78
N ALA A 367 5.73 -14.09 -4.44
CA ALA A 367 5.51 -13.96 -5.89
C ALA A 367 6.36 -14.95 -6.71
N GLN A 368 7.51 -15.37 -6.19
CA GLN A 368 8.39 -16.36 -6.81
C GLN A 368 7.92 -17.81 -6.64
N GLN A 369 6.96 -18.06 -5.73
CA GLN A 369 6.50 -19.40 -5.35
C GLN A 369 5.08 -19.70 -5.84
N LEU A 370 4.41 -18.73 -6.46
CA LEU A 370 3.05 -18.89 -6.96
C LEU A 370 3.05 -19.52 -8.35
N PHE A 371 2.04 -20.39 -8.59
CA PHE A 371 1.72 -21.00 -9.88
C PHE A 371 2.91 -21.77 -10.47
#